data_14c1cbc1f21c3d5703b502aec82bf323
#
_entry.id   14c1cbc1f21c3d5703b502aec82bf323
#
_cell.length_a   1.000
_cell.length_b   1.000
_cell.length_c   1.000
_cell.angle_alpha   90.00
_cell.angle_beta   90.00
_cell.angle_gamma   90.00
#
_symmetry.space_group_name_H-M   'P 1'
#
loop_
_entity.id
_entity.type
_entity.pdbx_description
1 polymer ?
#
loop_
_entity_poly.entity_id
_entity_poly.type
_entity_poly.pdbx_seq_one_letter_code
_entity_poly.pdbx_strand_id
1 'polypeptide(L)'
;MEIKKYLFCFLDNKGILALLVSFFCASIFSQDLEPRAYANVPKGINVLAVGYGYNKGNVLSDPSLPIKDFKINTQILAVNYIHSFSIAKKLARVQVSIPMADMQGKLQLNGEEVTGSRTGFADARIRFGVNLTGSPALDRKISVNISKRQFLA
;
A
#
# COMPACT_ATOMS: atom_id res chain seq x y z
N MET A 1 -36.58 29.30 18.08
CA MET A 1 -37.33 28.42 17.12
C MET A 1 -36.85 28.63 15.69
N GLU A 2 -35.63 29.06 15.48
CA GLU A 2 -35.05 29.40 14.16
C GLU A 2 -34.05 28.39 13.60
N ILE A 3 -33.42 27.57 14.44
CA ILE A 3 -32.34 26.63 14.02
C ILE A 3 -32.88 25.50 13.13
N LYS A 4 -34.12 25.07 13.30
CA LYS A 4 -34.76 24.02 12.46
C LYS A 4 -34.97 24.46 11.01
N LYS A 5 -35.10 25.75 10.74
CA LYS A 5 -35.37 26.31 9.40
C LYS A 5 -34.10 26.30 8.53
N TYR A 6 -32.94 26.52 9.13
CA TYR A 6 -31.65 26.46 8.43
C TYR A 6 -31.17 25.03 8.17
N LEU A 7 -31.53 24.07 9.03
CA LEU A 7 -31.19 22.66 8.84
C LEU A 7 -32.01 22.03 7.69
N PHE A 8 -33.25 22.48 7.47
CA PHE A 8 -34.13 21.98 6.43
C PHE A 8 -33.80 22.56 5.04
N CYS A 9 -33.24 23.78 4.97
CA CYS A 9 -32.81 24.42 3.72
C CYS A 9 -31.49 23.79 3.18
N PHE A 10 -30.73 23.12 4.03
CA PHE A 10 -29.50 22.44 3.64
C PHE A 10 -29.75 21.05 3.01
N LEU A 11 -30.96 20.52 3.15
CA LEU A 11 -31.40 19.24 2.57
C LEU A 11 -32.09 19.40 1.22
N ASP A 12 -32.09 20.58 0.61
CA ASP A 12 -32.48 20.73 -0.78
C ASP A 12 -31.52 19.93 -1.69
N ASN A 13 -32.06 19.34 -2.75
CA ASN A 13 -31.33 18.49 -3.70
C ASN A 13 -29.98 19.09 -4.15
N LYS A 14 -29.85 20.42 -4.14
CA LYS A 14 -28.62 21.15 -4.45
C LYS A 14 -27.58 21.07 -3.34
N GLY A 15 -28.00 21.07 -2.07
CA GLY A 15 -27.10 20.93 -0.91
C GLY A 15 -26.51 19.52 -0.80
N ILE A 16 -27.33 18.51 -1.06
CA ILE A 16 -26.87 17.12 -1.10
C ILE A 16 -25.93 16.89 -2.28
N LEU A 17 -26.20 17.48 -3.43
CA LEU A 17 -25.32 17.41 -4.59
C LEU A 17 -23.99 18.12 -4.33
N ALA A 18 -23.98 19.29 -3.68
CA ALA A 18 -22.77 20.01 -3.31
C ALA A 18 -21.93 19.21 -2.29
N LEU A 19 -22.57 18.55 -1.32
CA LEU A 19 -21.90 17.70 -0.34
C LEU A 19 -21.28 16.46 -1.03
N LEU A 20 -22.00 15.83 -1.95
CA LEU A 20 -21.47 14.70 -2.75
C LEU A 20 -20.30 15.13 -3.63
N VAL A 21 -20.37 16.29 -4.28
CA VAL A 21 -19.28 16.82 -5.12
C VAL A 21 -18.07 17.18 -4.25
N SER A 22 -18.25 17.72 -3.04
CA SER A 22 -17.17 18.03 -2.11
C SER A 22 -16.44 16.78 -1.62
N PHE A 23 -17.15 15.65 -1.44
CA PHE A 23 -16.54 14.35 -1.12
C PHE A 23 -15.71 13.79 -2.29
N PHE A 24 -16.10 14.08 -3.53
CA PHE A 24 -15.34 13.67 -4.71
C PHE A 24 -14.09 14.52 -4.96
N CYS A 25 -14.07 15.77 -4.48
CA CYS A 25 -12.92 16.67 -4.61
C CYS A 25 -11.83 16.46 -3.55
N ALA A 26 -12.00 15.58 -2.58
CA ALA A 26 -10.92 15.18 -1.68
C ALA A 26 -9.87 14.44 -2.51
N SER A 27 -8.81 15.14 -2.89
CA SER A 27 -7.66 14.57 -3.59
C SER A 27 -7.02 13.52 -2.70
N ILE A 28 -7.29 12.26 -2.97
CA ILE A 28 -6.71 11.13 -2.26
C ILE A 28 -5.29 10.92 -2.81
N PHE A 29 -4.31 11.63 -2.24
CA PHE A 29 -2.88 11.46 -2.55
C PHE A 29 -2.25 10.21 -1.91
N SER A 30 -3.04 9.28 -1.42
CA SER A 30 -2.57 8.07 -0.74
C SER A 30 -2.55 6.84 -1.64
N GLN A 31 -2.33 6.98 -2.94
CA GLN A 31 -2.15 5.83 -3.81
C GLN A 31 -0.66 5.48 -3.90
N ASP A 32 -0.28 4.46 -3.16
CA ASP A 32 1.00 3.78 -3.29
C ASP A 32 1.01 3.02 -4.63
N LEU A 33 1.41 3.73 -5.69
CA LEU A 33 1.47 3.19 -7.06
C LEU A 33 2.69 2.29 -7.18
N GLU A 34 2.53 1.03 -6.83
CA GLU A 34 3.56 0.02 -7.12
C GLU A 34 3.77 -0.05 -8.65
N PRO A 35 5.03 0.08 -9.12
CA PRO A 35 5.33 -0.03 -10.54
C PRO A 35 4.78 -1.34 -11.10
N ARG A 36 4.02 -1.28 -12.20
CA ARG A 36 3.40 -2.44 -12.85
C ARG A 36 2.35 -3.20 -12.01
N ALA A 37 1.82 -2.61 -10.94
CA ALA A 37 0.79 -3.24 -10.12
C ALA A 37 -0.42 -3.71 -10.94
N TYR A 38 -0.71 -3.02 -12.04
CA TYR A 38 -1.84 -3.30 -12.95
C TYR A 38 -1.41 -3.89 -14.31
N ALA A 39 -0.16 -4.36 -14.43
CA ALA A 39 0.27 -5.02 -15.66
C ALA A 39 -0.62 -6.22 -15.99
N ASN A 40 -0.91 -6.42 -17.28
CA ASN A 40 -1.70 -7.53 -17.74
C ASN A 40 -0.88 -8.83 -17.68
N VAL A 41 -1.00 -9.54 -16.57
CA VAL A 41 -0.31 -10.82 -16.32
C VAL A 41 -1.24 -11.96 -16.74
N PRO A 42 -0.73 -13.05 -17.37
CA PRO A 42 -1.56 -14.21 -17.66
C PRO A 42 -2.21 -14.81 -16.41
N LYS A 43 -3.38 -15.42 -16.57
CA LYS A 43 -4.01 -16.20 -15.49
C LYS A 43 -3.21 -17.47 -15.15
N GLY A 44 -3.35 -17.96 -13.92
CA GLY A 44 -2.70 -19.19 -13.46
C GLY A 44 -1.21 -19.06 -13.18
N ILE A 45 -0.71 -17.84 -12.98
CA ILE A 45 0.68 -17.62 -12.58
C ILE A 45 0.79 -17.54 -11.06
N ASN A 46 1.79 -18.25 -10.53
CA ASN A 46 2.22 -18.15 -9.14
C ASN A 46 3.59 -17.49 -9.12
N VAL A 47 3.75 -16.47 -8.30
CA VAL A 47 5.03 -15.79 -8.09
C VAL A 47 5.34 -15.83 -6.60
N LEU A 48 6.50 -16.32 -6.26
CA LEU A 48 7.09 -16.20 -4.93
C LEU A 48 8.28 -15.25 -5.03
N ALA A 49 8.27 -14.20 -4.24
CA ALA A 49 9.34 -13.21 -4.20
C ALA A 49 9.81 -13.00 -2.76
N VAL A 50 11.12 -12.86 -2.60
CA VAL A 50 11.73 -12.50 -1.32
C VAL A 50 12.39 -11.14 -1.49
N GLY A 51 12.07 -10.22 -0.59
CA GLY A 51 12.62 -8.88 -0.56
C GLY A 51 13.39 -8.63 0.73
N TYR A 52 14.50 -7.93 0.63
CA TYR A 52 15.27 -7.45 1.77
C TYR A 52 15.36 -5.93 1.71
N GLY A 53 15.10 -5.29 2.83
CA GLY A 53 15.22 -3.86 3.00
C GLY A 53 16.09 -3.52 4.22
N TYR A 54 16.90 -2.47 4.08
CA TYR A 54 17.67 -1.89 5.16
C TYR A 54 17.37 -0.41 5.25
N ASN A 55 17.00 0.05 6.44
CA ASN A 55 16.78 1.46 6.71
C ASN A 55 17.56 1.89 7.94
N LYS A 56 18.21 3.04 7.85
CA LYS A 56 18.92 3.69 8.95
C LYS A 56 18.51 5.15 9.00
N GLY A 57 18.02 5.58 10.13
CA GLY A 57 17.55 6.95 10.28
C GLY A 57 17.72 7.50 11.67
N ASN A 58 17.72 8.83 11.76
CA ASN A 58 17.62 9.55 13.00
C ASN A 58 16.14 9.90 13.20
N VAL A 59 15.64 9.67 14.40
CA VAL A 59 14.28 10.07 14.78
C VAL A 59 14.37 11.44 15.44
N LEU A 60 13.65 12.40 14.90
CA LEU A 60 13.49 13.71 15.52
C LEU A 60 12.59 13.53 16.74
N SER A 61 13.13 13.70 17.92
CA SER A 61 12.35 13.78 19.15
C SER A 61 11.94 15.22 19.43
N ASP A 62 10.83 15.38 20.15
CA ASP A 62 10.39 16.70 20.63
C ASP A 62 11.49 17.32 21.51
N PRO A 63 11.88 18.59 21.27
CA PRO A 63 12.91 19.28 22.07
C PRO A 63 12.59 19.37 23.57
N SER A 64 11.32 19.24 23.96
CA SER A 64 10.88 19.21 25.35
C SER A 64 11.21 17.91 26.07
N LEU A 65 11.50 16.83 25.32
CA LEU A 65 11.84 15.53 25.89
C LEU A 65 13.36 15.44 26.19
N PRO A 66 13.76 14.79 27.28
CA PRO A 66 15.17 14.58 27.62
C PRO A 66 15.82 13.47 26.75
N ILE A 67 15.41 13.36 25.50
CA ILE A 67 15.85 12.34 24.54
C ILE A 67 16.68 13.03 23.46
N LYS A 68 17.93 12.58 23.29
CA LYS A 68 18.83 13.06 22.24
C LYS A 68 19.37 11.91 21.41
N ASP A 69 19.80 12.21 20.20
CA ASP A 69 20.47 11.28 19.29
C ASP A 69 19.76 9.94 19.08
N PHE A 70 18.44 10.00 18.93
CA PHE A 70 17.64 8.79 18.70
C PHE A 70 17.87 8.26 17.27
N LYS A 71 18.57 7.14 17.18
CA LYS A 71 18.94 6.45 15.93
C LYS A 71 18.25 5.09 15.88
N ILE A 72 17.68 4.77 14.73
CA ILE A 72 17.06 3.46 14.48
C ILE A 72 17.69 2.84 13.24
N ASN A 73 18.09 1.58 13.37
CA ASN A 73 18.46 0.72 12.27
C ASN A 73 17.38 -0.36 12.14
N THR A 74 16.85 -0.56 10.94
CA THR A 74 15.81 -1.56 10.69
C THR A 74 16.23 -2.41 9.50
N GLN A 75 16.20 -3.71 9.68
CA GLN A 75 16.35 -4.71 8.62
C GLN A 75 15.01 -5.40 8.44
N ILE A 76 14.55 -5.52 7.20
CA ILE A 76 13.26 -6.13 6.87
C ILE A 76 13.49 -7.21 5.84
N LEU A 77 13.04 -8.41 6.14
CA LEU A 77 12.93 -9.53 5.20
C LEU A 77 11.45 -9.77 4.93
N ALA A 78 11.01 -9.68 3.68
CA ALA A 78 9.62 -9.89 3.31
C ALA A 78 9.48 -11.04 2.31
N VAL A 79 8.57 -11.97 2.61
CA VAL A 79 8.16 -13.01 1.68
C VAL A 79 6.83 -12.62 1.07
N ASN A 80 6.75 -12.59 -0.25
CA ASN A 80 5.56 -12.21 -1.00
C ASN A 80 5.13 -13.37 -1.90
N TYR A 81 3.86 -13.72 -1.84
CA TYR A 81 3.24 -14.68 -2.75
C TYR A 81 2.11 -14.00 -3.52
N ILE A 82 2.12 -14.17 -4.84
CA ILE A 82 1.11 -13.62 -5.74
C ILE A 82 0.55 -14.76 -6.58
N HIS A 83 -0.77 -14.87 -6.61
CA HIS A 83 -1.49 -15.78 -7.49
C HIS A 83 -2.46 -15.01 -8.38
N SER A 84 -2.36 -15.24 -9.70
CA SER A 84 -3.27 -14.66 -10.69
C SER A 84 -4.29 -15.69 -11.16
N PHE A 85 -5.55 -15.31 -11.25
CA PHE A 85 -6.64 -16.17 -11.68
C PHE A 85 -7.71 -15.38 -12.43
N SER A 86 -8.77 -16.05 -12.87
CA SER A 86 -9.86 -15.43 -13.61
C SER A 86 -11.15 -15.44 -12.81
N ILE A 87 -11.81 -14.29 -12.71
CA ILE A 87 -13.19 -14.14 -12.22
C ILE A 87 -14.00 -13.49 -13.32
N ALA A 88 -15.09 -14.12 -13.75
CA ALA A 88 -16.00 -13.60 -14.79
C ALA A 88 -15.24 -13.10 -16.05
N LYS A 89 -14.25 -13.86 -16.52
CA LYS A 89 -13.37 -13.54 -17.65
C LYS A 89 -12.46 -12.33 -17.44
N LYS A 90 -12.42 -11.74 -16.24
CA LYS A 90 -11.54 -10.66 -15.86
C LYS A 90 -10.35 -11.19 -15.10
N LEU A 91 -9.19 -10.54 -15.23
CA LEU A 91 -8.01 -10.87 -14.46
C LEU A 91 -8.20 -10.48 -13.00
N ALA A 92 -8.00 -11.44 -12.11
CA ALA A 92 -7.98 -11.23 -10.66
C ALA A 92 -6.66 -11.73 -10.11
N ARG A 93 -6.25 -11.16 -8.98
CA ARG A 93 -5.06 -11.62 -8.25
C ARG A 93 -5.26 -11.52 -6.75
N VAL A 94 -4.63 -12.42 -6.04
CA VAL A 94 -4.41 -12.36 -4.61
C VAL A 94 -2.92 -12.25 -4.34
N GLN A 95 -2.56 -11.43 -3.39
CA GLN A 95 -1.18 -11.25 -2.93
C GLN A 95 -1.16 -11.35 -1.41
N VAL A 96 -0.21 -12.13 -0.90
CA VAL A 96 0.08 -12.27 0.52
C VAL A 96 1.52 -11.83 0.75
N SER A 97 1.74 -10.95 1.72
CA SER A 97 3.05 -10.44 2.12
C SER A 97 3.24 -10.67 3.61
N ILE A 98 4.33 -11.33 3.97
CA ILE A 98 4.68 -11.62 5.37
C ILE A 98 6.06 -11.02 5.61
N PRO A 99 6.15 -9.83 6.23
CA PRO A 99 7.41 -9.22 6.60
C PRO A 99 7.87 -9.68 7.98
N MET A 100 9.19 -9.79 8.14
CA MET A 100 9.89 -9.95 9.40
C MET A 100 10.87 -8.80 9.54
N ALA A 101 10.90 -8.15 10.69
CA ALA A 101 11.75 -7.00 10.95
C ALA A 101 12.65 -7.24 12.14
N ASP A 102 13.91 -6.80 12.02
CA ASP A 102 14.86 -6.63 13.09
C ASP A 102 15.13 -5.14 13.25
N MET A 103 14.85 -4.61 14.43
CA MET A 103 14.98 -3.19 14.76
C MET A 103 15.96 -3.01 15.90
N GLN A 104 16.92 -2.13 15.74
CA GLN A 104 17.90 -1.74 16.77
C GLN A 104 17.84 -0.24 16.95
N GLY A 105 17.54 0.19 18.17
CA GLY A 105 17.44 1.59 18.55
C GLY A 105 18.55 1.97 19.52
N LYS A 106 19.09 3.20 19.38
CA LYS A 106 19.99 3.84 20.31
C LYS A 106 19.53 5.26 20.56
N LEU A 107 19.51 5.67 21.81
CA LEU A 107 19.16 7.03 22.20
C LEU A 107 19.94 7.44 23.44
N GLN A 108 20.06 8.73 23.70
CA GLN A 108 20.53 9.27 24.95
C GLN A 108 19.34 9.78 25.76
N LEU A 109 19.19 9.23 26.96
CA LEU A 109 18.18 9.63 27.96
C LEU A 109 18.88 10.24 29.16
N ASN A 110 18.66 11.52 29.44
CA ASN A 110 19.32 12.24 30.55
C ASN A 110 20.87 12.16 30.52
N GLY A 111 21.48 11.98 29.35
CA GLY A 111 22.94 11.85 29.20
C GLY A 111 23.47 10.42 29.26
N GLU A 112 22.63 9.43 29.52
CA GLU A 112 22.96 8.01 29.47
C GLU A 112 22.56 7.38 28.13
N GLU A 113 23.45 6.54 27.56
CA GLU A 113 23.13 5.81 26.33
C GLU A 113 22.24 4.60 26.63
N VAL A 114 21.06 4.59 26.05
CA VAL A 114 20.10 3.49 26.13
C VAL A 114 20.01 2.82 24.76
N THR A 115 20.16 1.51 24.72
CA THR A 115 20.02 0.69 23.52
C THR A 115 18.88 -0.29 23.68
N GLY A 116 18.12 -0.53 22.58
CA GLY A 116 17.06 -1.51 22.55
C GLY A 116 17.04 -2.24 21.22
N SER A 117 16.62 -3.49 21.22
CA SER A 117 16.43 -4.25 20.00
C SER A 117 15.10 -5.01 20.05
N ARG A 118 14.48 -5.17 18.88
CA ARG A 118 13.25 -5.93 18.73
C ARG A 118 13.26 -6.66 17.40
N THR A 119 13.06 -7.97 17.45
CA THR A 119 12.94 -8.83 16.26
C THR A 119 11.59 -9.53 16.30
N GLY A 120 10.92 -9.60 15.14
CA GLY A 120 9.64 -10.28 15.05
C GLY A 120 8.97 -10.16 13.68
N PHE A 121 7.85 -10.83 13.55
CA PHE A 121 6.99 -10.64 12.38
C PHE A 121 6.30 -9.28 12.49
N ALA A 122 6.33 -8.54 11.39
CA ALA A 122 5.51 -7.34 11.24
C ALA A 122 4.14 -7.70 10.62
N ASP A 123 3.28 -6.73 10.41
CA ASP A 123 1.91 -6.95 9.98
C ASP A 123 1.84 -7.65 8.61
N ALA A 124 1.26 -8.83 8.60
CA ALA A 124 0.98 -9.54 7.35
C ALA A 124 -0.08 -8.77 6.55
N ARG A 125 0.12 -8.70 5.23
CA ARG A 125 -0.75 -7.96 4.34
C ARG A 125 -1.33 -8.87 3.28
N ILE A 126 -2.65 -8.84 3.13
CA ILE A 126 -3.36 -9.55 2.07
C ILE A 126 -4.00 -8.50 1.17
N ARG A 127 -3.73 -8.60 -0.14
CA ARG A 127 -4.34 -7.75 -1.17
C ARG A 127 -5.12 -8.62 -2.14
N PHE A 128 -6.33 -8.21 -2.46
CA PHE A 128 -7.15 -8.78 -3.50
C PHE A 128 -7.48 -7.71 -4.53
N GLY A 129 -7.29 -8.01 -5.80
CA GLY A 129 -7.55 -7.08 -6.88
C GLY A 129 -8.23 -7.76 -8.06
N VAL A 130 -9.18 -7.05 -8.69
CA VAL A 130 -9.84 -7.47 -9.92
C VAL A 130 -9.77 -6.33 -10.92
N ASN A 131 -9.29 -6.61 -12.13
CA ASN A 131 -9.25 -5.63 -13.20
C ASN A 131 -10.63 -5.54 -13.85
N LEU A 132 -11.33 -4.43 -13.64
CA LEU A 132 -12.71 -4.23 -14.15
C LEU A 132 -12.74 -3.91 -15.64
N THR A 133 -11.74 -3.15 -16.14
CA THR A 133 -11.65 -2.70 -17.54
C THR A 133 -10.25 -2.96 -18.10
N GLY A 134 -10.16 -3.20 -19.42
CA GLY A 134 -8.90 -3.21 -20.15
C GLY A 134 -7.98 -4.42 -19.99
N SER A 135 -8.29 -5.37 -19.12
CA SER A 135 -7.42 -6.53 -18.87
C SER A 135 -8.22 -7.83 -18.83
N PRO A 136 -8.49 -8.44 -19.98
CA PRO A 136 -9.09 -9.78 -20.01
C PRO A 136 -8.11 -10.80 -19.41
N ALA A 137 -8.66 -11.87 -18.83
CA ALA A 137 -7.85 -12.97 -18.28
C ALA A 137 -7.28 -13.80 -19.44
N LEU A 138 -6.06 -13.47 -19.86
CA LEU A 138 -5.37 -14.13 -20.97
C LEU A 138 -4.67 -15.42 -20.53
N ASP A 139 -4.68 -16.42 -21.40
CA ASP A 139 -3.83 -17.60 -21.24
C ASP A 139 -2.35 -17.27 -21.50
N ARG A 140 -1.44 -18.02 -20.85
CA ARG A 140 0.02 -17.79 -20.97
C ARG A 140 0.49 -17.74 -22.42
N LYS A 141 0.00 -18.65 -23.30
CA LYS A 141 0.38 -18.69 -24.73
C LYS A 141 0.00 -17.41 -25.48
N ILE A 142 -1.17 -16.87 -25.21
CA ILE A 142 -1.67 -15.66 -25.87
C ILE A 142 -0.90 -14.42 -25.38
N SER A 143 -0.60 -14.35 -24.09
CA SER A 143 0.15 -13.24 -23.50
C SER A 143 1.57 -13.10 -24.07
N VAL A 144 2.27 -14.22 -24.27
CA VAL A 144 3.61 -14.24 -24.87
C VAL A 144 3.59 -13.73 -26.31
N ASN A 145 2.56 -14.10 -27.09
CA ASN A 145 2.43 -13.65 -28.49
C ASN A 145 2.14 -12.15 -28.59
N ILE A 146 1.34 -11.60 -27.70
CA ILE A 146 1.07 -10.14 -27.66
C ILE A 146 2.34 -9.37 -27.29
N SER A 147 3.09 -9.84 -26.29
CA SER A 147 4.36 -9.21 -25.90
C SER A 147 5.39 -9.20 -27.04
N LYS A 148 5.51 -10.30 -27.80
CA LYS A 148 6.40 -10.36 -28.97
C LYS A 148 6.00 -9.36 -30.07
N ARG A 149 4.71 -9.16 -30.33
CA ARG A 149 4.24 -8.19 -31.32
C ARG A 149 4.50 -6.74 -30.92
N GLN A 150 4.45 -6.43 -29.64
CA GLN A 150 4.75 -5.06 -29.14
C GLN A 150 6.25 -4.74 -29.18
N PHE A 151 7.13 -5.76 -29.15
CA PHE A 151 8.59 -5.57 -29.26
C PHE A 151 9.09 -5.41 -30.72
N LEU A 152 8.26 -5.77 -31.71
CA LEU A 152 8.61 -5.76 -33.13
C LEU A 152 7.93 -4.61 -33.89
N ALA A 153 7.17 -3.75 -33.20
CA ALA A 153 6.55 -2.54 -33.74
C ALA A 153 7.23 -1.29 -33.18
#